data_160eb8bf330ab820d3c42b810f984224
#
_entry.id   160eb8bf330ab820d3c42b810f984224
#
_cell.length_a   1.000
_cell.length_b   1.000
_cell.length_c   1.000
_cell.angle_alpha   90.00
_cell.angle_beta   90.00
_cell.angle_gamma   90.00
#
_symmetry.space_group_name_H-M   'P 1'
#
loop_
_entity.id
_entity.type
_entity.pdbx_description
1 polymer ?
#
loop_
_entity_poly.entity_id
_entity_poly.type
_entity_poly.pdbx_seq_one_letter_code
_entity_poly.pdbx_strand_id
1 'polypeptide(L)'
;MEFSTRVCFKLSAGGSGTLMDKVDSSRKQNRWQSGGSRMLRILAFLACIATRAQILAAVALSHSDTLRIGKKIWQNECNGTIAGLTSWNEGENFASLGIGHFIWYPKNQRGPFEESFPKLVSFVASRGAKLPALLLRINETPCPWNSRAEFLHAQHTPAMNQLRQFLANTVDFQAEFLIARLQNALPKMLAEAAPSDRANVQQQFERMVGTREGCFALADYVNFKGEGVLDTERYQGQGWGLLQVLESMHGTGPATAVNEFSHSAKAVLKRRVENAPPQRHESRWLSGWIQRVNSYSRG
;
A
#
# COMPACT_ATOMS: atom_id res chain seq x y z
N MET A 1 -3.33 36.45 15.43
CA MET A 1 -2.09 36.55 16.22
C MET A 1 -1.06 35.64 15.57
N GLU A 2 -0.16 36.29 14.88
CA GLU A 2 1.02 35.70 14.25
C GLU A 2 2.02 35.21 15.30
N PHE A 3 2.75 34.15 15.02
CA PHE A 3 4.18 34.10 15.32
C PHE A 3 4.87 33.17 14.31
N SER A 4 5.57 33.86 13.43
CA SER A 4 6.59 33.32 12.53
C SER A 4 7.90 33.21 13.33
N THR A 5 8.65 32.12 13.14
CA THR A 5 10.09 32.14 13.43
C THR A 5 10.86 31.32 12.41
N ARG A 6 11.46 32.02 11.44
CA ARG A 6 12.54 31.51 10.59
C ARG A 6 13.83 31.47 11.41
N VAL A 7 14.59 30.40 11.27
CA VAL A 7 16.01 30.37 11.62
C VAL A 7 16.82 30.02 10.38
N CYS A 8 17.55 31.02 9.88
CA CYS A 8 18.64 30.89 8.92
C CYS A 8 19.87 30.36 9.62
N PHE A 9 20.62 29.43 9.03
CA PHE A 9 22.02 29.24 9.33
C PHE A 9 22.89 29.48 8.06
N LYS A 10 23.87 30.34 8.29
CA LYS A 10 24.87 30.88 7.37
C LYS A 10 25.93 29.85 6.98
N LEU A 11 26.28 29.83 5.74
CA LEU A 11 27.56 29.31 5.18
C LEU A 11 28.74 30.17 5.67
N SER A 12 29.84 29.53 6.05
CA SER A 12 31.15 30.17 6.15
C SER A 12 32.17 29.34 5.35
N ALA A 13 32.80 30.02 4.42
CA ALA A 13 33.91 29.52 3.59
C ALA A 13 35.26 30.01 4.14
N GLY A 14 36.33 29.30 3.79
CA GLY A 14 37.73 29.70 3.94
C GLY A 14 38.56 28.59 4.58
N GLY A 15 39.67 28.18 4.08
CA GLY A 15 40.64 28.77 3.22
C GLY A 15 41.75 27.72 2.84
N SER A 16 42.44 28.05 1.83
CA SER A 16 43.54 27.36 1.13
C SER A 16 44.82 27.10 1.93
N GLY A 17 45.58 26.08 1.51
CA GLY A 17 46.98 25.86 1.92
C GLY A 17 47.69 24.80 1.07
N THR A 18 48.41 25.28 0.09
CA THR A 18 49.39 24.59 -0.78
C THR A 18 50.67 24.28 -0.03
N LEU A 19 51.36 23.15 -0.32
CA LEU A 19 52.80 22.99 -0.45
C LEU A 19 53.17 21.50 -0.74
N MET A 20 53.61 21.26 -1.86
CA MET A 20 54.85 20.88 -2.57
C MET A 20 55.73 19.80 -1.93
N ASP A 21 56.04 18.84 -2.81
CA ASP A 21 57.25 18.05 -3.04
C ASP A 21 57.82 17.12 -1.97
N LYS A 22 57.88 15.83 -2.33
CA LYS A 22 59.17 15.15 -2.55
C LYS A 22 59.02 13.81 -3.29
N VAL A 23 59.69 13.75 -4.42
CA VAL A 23 60.04 12.55 -5.18
C VAL A 23 61.03 11.70 -4.37
N ASP A 24 60.80 10.39 -4.27
CA ASP A 24 61.91 9.45 -4.22
C ASP A 24 61.54 8.12 -4.90
N SER A 25 62.46 7.71 -5.74
CA SER A 25 62.46 6.54 -6.60
C SER A 25 63.09 5.36 -5.90
N SER A 26 62.48 4.17 -5.88
CA SER A 26 63.24 2.94 -6.05
C SER A 26 62.35 1.66 -6.18
N ARG A 27 62.64 0.98 -7.30
CA ARG A 27 62.66 -0.47 -7.53
C ARG A 27 61.38 -1.31 -7.63
N LYS A 28 61.20 -1.68 -8.90
CA LYS A 28 60.69 -2.96 -9.43
C LYS A 28 60.88 -4.18 -8.52
N GLN A 29 59.81 -4.92 -8.35
CA GLN A 29 59.63 -6.38 -8.49
C GLN A 29 58.46 -6.84 -7.64
N ASN A 30 57.37 -7.24 -8.24
CA ASN A 30 56.75 -8.55 -8.23
C ASN A 30 55.36 -8.50 -8.85
N ARG A 31 55.36 -8.77 -10.12
CA ARG A 31 54.15 -9.04 -10.90
C ARG A 31 54.03 -10.57 -10.88
N TRP A 32 52.96 -11.07 -10.32
CA TRP A 32 52.38 -12.41 -10.43
C TRP A 32 51.84 -12.85 -9.06
N GLN A 33 50.61 -12.43 -8.79
CA GLN A 33 49.61 -13.14 -7.96
C GLN A 33 48.45 -12.17 -7.58
N SER A 34 47.54 -11.86 -8.50
CA SER A 34 46.30 -11.18 -8.13
C SER A 34 45.10 -11.41 -9.10
N GLY A 35 45.20 -12.46 -9.97
CA GLY A 35 44.12 -12.77 -10.90
C GLY A 35 42.93 -13.54 -10.28
N GLY A 36 43.17 -14.39 -9.29
CA GLY A 36 42.14 -15.28 -8.72
C GLY A 36 41.13 -14.60 -7.78
N SER A 37 41.58 -13.58 -7.04
CA SER A 37 40.75 -12.91 -6.04
C SER A 37 39.71 -11.94 -6.64
N ARG A 38 39.99 -11.37 -7.81
CA ARG A 38 39.04 -10.46 -8.48
C ARG A 38 37.91 -11.22 -9.17
N MET A 39 38.19 -12.38 -9.76
CA MET A 39 37.21 -13.22 -10.42
C MET A 39 36.22 -13.85 -9.42
N LEU A 40 36.68 -14.25 -8.25
CA LEU A 40 35.87 -14.79 -7.17
C LEU A 40 34.92 -13.72 -6.57
N ARG A 41 35.39 -12.45 -6.46
CA ARG A 41 34.59 -11.33 -5.98
C ARG A 41 33.52 -10.89 -6.99
N ILE A 42 33.82 -10.97 -8.30
CA ILE A 42 32.85 -10.66 -9.37
C ILE A 42 31.78 -11.75 -9.44
N LEU A 43 32.16 -13.03 -9.29
CA LEU A 43 31.18 -14.13 -9.26
C LEU A 43 30.29 -14.10 -8.01
N ALA A 44 30.83 -13.71 -6.84
CA ALA A 44 30.05 -13.51 -5.63
C ALA A 44 29.10 -12.30 -5.75
N PHE A 45 29.54 -11.23 -6.42
CA PHE A 45 28.69 -10.05 -6.66
C PHE A 45 27.59 -10.33 -7.69
N LEU A 46 27.89 -11.09 -8.75
CA LEU A 46 26.87 -11.54 -9.73
C LEU A 46 25.90 -12.57 -9.14
N ALA A 47 26.35 -13.45 -8.25
CA ALA A 47 25.46 -14.36 -7.52
C ALA A 47 24.53 -13.61 -6.55
N CYS A 48 25.01 -12.54 -5.86
CA CYS A 48 24.17 -11.67 -5.04
C CYS A 48 23.16 -10.85 -5.86
N ILE A 49 23.50 -10.47 -7.10
CA ILE A 49 22.57 -9.74 -8.00
C ILE A 49 21.53 -10.71 -8.57
N ALA A 50 21.92 -11.95 -8.91
CA ALA A 50 21.00 -12.97 -9.39
C ALA A 50 19.98 -13.40 -8.32
N THR A 51 20.37 -13.47 -7.04
CA THR A 51 19.45 -13.76 -5.93
C THR A 51 18.49 -12.59 -5.62
N ARG A 52 18.85 -11.35 -5.94
CA ARG A 52 17.91 -10.21 -5.82
C ARG A 52 16.85 -10.13 -6.93
N ALA A 53 17.08 -10.75 -8.08
CA ALA A 53 16.11 -10.76 -9.19
C ALA A 53 14.99 -11.81 -9.04
N GLN A 54 15.08 -12.75 -8.11
CA GLN A 54 14.09 -13.80 -7.87
C GLN A 54 12.98 -13.45 -6.87
N ILE A 55 12.94 -12.23 -6.33
CA ILE A 55 12.07 -11.88 -5.19
C ILE A 55 10.72 -11.26 -5.61
N LEU A 56 10.45 -11.14 -6.87
CA LEU A 56 9.11 -10.81 -7.34
C LEU A 56 8.45 -12.10 -7.86
N ALA A 57 8.26 -13.08 -6.99
CA ALA A 57 7.24 -14.09 -7.23
C ALA A 57 5.91 -13.33 -7.28
N ALA A 58 5.49 -12.97 -8.49
CA ALA A 58 4.20 -12.34 -8.72
C ALA A 58 3.15 -13.19 -8.01
N VAL A 59 2.23 -12.55 -7.30
CA VAL A 59 1.05 -13.23 -6.76
C VAL A 59 0.36 -13.90 -7.94
N ALA A 60 0.69 -15.18 -8.19
CA ALA A 60 0.20 -15.93 -9.34
C ALA A 60 -1.21 -16.44 -9.03
N LEU A 61 -2.19 -15.55 -9.10
CA LEU A 61 -3.59 -15.90 -9.00
C LEU A 61 -4.17 -16.16 -10.38
N SER A 62 -5.01 -17.18 -10.49
CA SER A 62 -5.87 -17.34 -11.67
C SER A 62 -6.84 -16.16 -11.79
N HIS A 63 -7.30 -15.87 -13.01
CA HIS A 63 -8.34 -14.84 -13.19
C HIS A 63 -9.59 -15.14 -12.34
N SER A 64 -9.99 -16.41 -12.23
CA SER A 64 -11.13 -16.82 -11.39
C SER A 64 -10.91 -16.56 -9.90
N ASP A 65 -9.68 -16.76 -9.38
CA ASP A 65 -9.37 -16.46 -7.97
C ASP A 65 -9.33 -14.97 -7.73
N THR A 66 -8.74 -14.18 -8.63
CA THR A 66 -8.74 -12.70 -8.57
C THR A 66 -10.16 -12.16 -8.53
N LEU A 67 -11.04 -12.64 -9.41
CA LEU A 67 -12.45 -12.23 -9.42
C LEU A 67 -13.18 -12.62 -8.12
N ARG A 68 -12.89 -13.81 -7.57
CA ARG A 68 -13.46 -14.26 -6.29
C ARG A 68 -13.03 -13.35 -5.13
N ILE A 69 -11.76 -12.97 -5.09
CA ILE A 69 -11.23 -11.99 -4.12
C ILE A 69 -11.96 -10.65 -4.26
N GLY A 70 -12.08 -10.14 -5.49
CA GLY A 70 -12.81 -8.89 -5.75
C GLY A 70 -14.26 -8.93 -5.28
N LYS A 71 -14.98 -10.04 -5.52
CA LYS A 71 -16.36 -10.22 -5.04
C LYS A 71 -16.45 -10.25 -3.52
N LYS A 72 -15.50 -10.87 -2.82
CA LYS A 72 -15.46 -10.85 -1.34
C LYS A 72 -15.21 -9.44 -0.82
N ILE A 73 -14.29 -8.68 -1.43
CA ILE A 73 -14.03 -7.29 -1.06
C ILE A 73 -15.28 -6.43 -1.33
N TRP A 74 -15.93 -6.59 -2.48
CA TRP A 74 -17.20 -5.91 -2.78
C TRP A 74 -18.27 -6.21 -1.73
N GLN A 75 -18.39 -7.46 -1.29
CA GLN A 75 -19.29 -7.84 -0.20
C GLN A 75 -18.94 -7.11 1.10
N ASN A 76 -17.66 -7.05 1.46
CA ASN A 76 -17.21 -6.41 2.70
C ASN A 76 -17.39 -4.89 2.71
N GLU A 77 -17.12 -4.22 1.57
CA GLU A 77 -17.15 -2.75 1.48
C GLU A 77 -18.52 -2.19 1.09
N CYS A 78 -19.23 -2.91 0.21
CA CYS A 78 -20.43 -2.38 -0.45
C CYS A 78 -21.66 -3.27 -0.22
N ASN A 79 -21.62 -4.24 0.69
CA ASN A 79 -22.67 -5.26 0.90
C ASN A 79 -23.05 -6.00 -0.40
N GLY A 80 -22.14 -6.08 -1.38
CA GLY A 80 -22.38 -6.69 -2.70
C GLY A 80 -23.40 -5.95 -3.56
N THR A 81 -23.78 -4.72 -3.23
CA THR A 81 -24.80 -3.96 -3.94
C THR A 81 -24.21 -3.00 -4.97
N ILE A 82 -24.94 -2.76 -6.06
CA ILE A 82 -24.53 -1.76 -7.07
C ILE A 82 -24.60 -0.33 -6.48
N ALA A 83 -25.59 -0.05 -5.65
CA ALA A 83 -25.70 1.24 -4.98
C ALA A 83 -24.50 1.54 -4.08
N GLY A 84 -23.95 0.52 -3.40
CA GLY A 84 -22.79 0.63 -2.55
C GLY A 84 -21.49 0.96 -3.30
N LEU A 85 -21.45 0.79 -4.64
CA LEU A 85 -20.28 1.16 -5.46
C LEU A 85 -20.05 2.68 -5.51
N THR A 86 -21.00 3.50 -5.02
CA THR A 86 -20.89 4.96 -4.97
C THR A 86 -21.34 5.44 -3.61
N SER A 87 -20.41 5.69 -2.72
CA SER A 87 -20.64 6.07 -1.32
C SER A 87 -19.91 7.36 -0.95
N TRP A 88 -20.42 8.06 0.03
CA TRP A 88 -19.75 9.13 0.76
C TRP A 88 -20.17 9.03 2.22
N ASN A 89 -19.32 8.49 3.06
CA ASN A 89 -19.67 8.23 4.44
C ASN A 89 -19.79 9.54 5.24
N GLU A 90 -20.57 9.50 6.30
CA GLU A 90 -20.68 10.62 7.22
C GLU A 90 -19.34 10.88 7.92
N GLY A 91 -18.93 12.14 7.99
CA GLY A 91 -17.66 12.56 8.58
C GLY A 91 -16.43 12.40 7.67
N GLU A 92 -16.60 11.90 6.43
CA GLU A 92 -15.56 11.89 5.41
C GLU A 92 -15.64 13.11 4.50
N ASN A 93 -14.49 13.53 3.95
CA ASN A 93 -14.39 14.64 3.01
C ASN A 93 -14.03 14.18 1.58
N PHE A 94 -14.42 12.96 1.22
CA PHE A 94 -14.15 12.34 -0.07
C PHE A 94 -15.26 11.37 -0.48
N ALA A 95 -15.36 11.13 -1.79
CA ALA A 95 -16.18 10.05 -2.33
C ALA A 95 -15.41 8.72 -2.27
N SER A 96 -16.13 7.65 -1.94
CA SER A 96 -15.66 6.26 -1.90
C SER A 96 -16.33 5.48 -3.03
N LEU A 97 -15.56 5.04 -4.03
CA LEU A 97 -16.09 4.52 -5.29
C LEU A 97 -15.53 3.14 -5.63
N GLY A 98 -16.35 2.31 -6.31
CA GLY A 98 -15.96 0.95 -6.71
C GLY A 98 -15.95 -0.06 -5.57
N ILE A 99 -15.55 -1.31 -5.89
CA ILE A 99 -15.63 -2.46 -4.97
C ILE A 99 -14.74 -2.32 -3.73
N GLY A 100 -13.67 -1.52 -3.81
CA GLY A 100 -12.72 -1.28 -2.73
C GLY A 100 -12.89 0.09 -2.07
N HIS A 101 -13.98 0.81 -2.30
CA HIS A 101 -14.19 2.17 -1.81
C HIS A 101 -13.00 3.08 -2.09
N PHE A 102 -12.54 3.10 -3.35
CA PHE A 102 -11.40 3.91 -3.79
C PHE A 102 -11.71 5.40 -3.62
N ILE A 103 -10.76 6.12 -3.04
CA ILE A 103 -10.92 7.50 -2.59
C ILE A 103 -10.75 8.48 -3.76
N TRP A 104 -11.68 9.44 -3.87
CA TRP A 104 -11.60 10.57 -4.78
C TRP A 104 -11.89 11.88 -4.04
N TYR A 105 -10.87 12.74 -3.94
CA TYR A 105 -10.98 14.00 -3.23
C TYR A 105 -11.53 15.12 -4.10
N PRO A 106 -12.38 16.01 -3.54
CA PRO A 106 -12.75 17.29 -4.17
C PRO A 106 -11.55 18.20 -4.39
N LYS A 107 -11.74 19.22 -5.21
CA LYS A 107 -10.71 20.24 -5.46
C LYS A 107 -10.27 20.91 -4.15
N ASN A 108 -8.96 21.02 -3.98
CA ASN A 108 -8.34 21.64 -2.80
C ASN A 108 -8.65 20.97 -1.45
N GLN A 109 -9.24 19.76 -1.48
CA GLN A 109 -9.44 18.95 -0.29
C GLN A 109 -8.51 17.74 -0.37
N ARG A 110 -7.72 17.55 0.65
CA ARG A 110 -6.85 16.38 0.81
C ARG A 110 -6.99 15.90 2.24
N GLY A 111 -6.95 14.61 2.43
CA GLY A 111 -6.98 13.97 3.74
C GLY A 111 -5.74 13.11 3.96
N PRO A 112 -5.70 12.36 5.06
CA PRO A 112 -4.56 11.53 5.42
C PRO A 112 -4.43 10.27 4.54
N PHE A 113 -5.44 9.96 3.73
CA PHE A 113 -5.47 8.74 2.93
C PHE A 113 -5.00 8.99 1.51
N GLU A 114 -4.42 7.97 0.88
CA GLU A 114 -4.03 8.01 -0.53
C GLU A 114 -5.26 8.13 -1.43
N GLU A 115 -5.23 9.08 -2.36
CA GLU A 115 -6.23 9.18 -3.42
C GLU A 115 -6.03 8.04 -4.42
N SER A 116 -6.96 7.10 -4.46
CA SER A 116 -6.81 5.84 -5.19
C SER A 116 -7.75 5.68 -6.38
N PHE A 117 -8.86 6.42 -6.43
CA PHE A 117 -9.83 6.29 -7.52
C PHE A 117 -9.28 6.74 -8.89
N PRO A 118 -8.56 7.87 -9.05
CA PRO A 118 -7.92 8.20 -10.32
C PRO A 118 -6.94 7.14 -10.80
N LYS A 119 -6.19 6.51 -9.89
CA LYS A 119 -5.26 5.41 -10.21
C LYS A 119 -6.01 4.17 -10.71
N LEU A 120 -7.13 3.83 -10.08
CA LEU A 120 -8.01 2.76 -10.55
C LEU A 120 -8.51 3.04 -11.96
N VAL A 121 -9.06 4.24 -12.21
CA VAL A 121 -9.63 4.57 -13.53
C VAL A 121 -8.57 4.50 -14.62
N SER A 122 -7.35 5.01 -14.37
CA SER A 122 -6.21 4.89 -15.28
C SER A 122 -5.84 3.42 -15.55
N PHE A 123 -5.84 2.59 -14.51
CA PHE A 123 -5.58 1.16 -14.65
C PHE A 123 -6.66 0.46 -15.51
N VAL A 124 -7.93 0.71 -15.21
CA VAL A 124 -9.07 0.10 -15.93
C VAL A 124 -9.08 0.56 -17.41
N ALA A 125 -8.75 1.83 -17.67
CA ALA A 125 -8.60 2.35 -19.03
C ALA A 125 -7.46 1.66 -19.78
N SER A 126 -6.33 1.39 -19.13
CA SER A 126 -5.20 0.66 -19.72
C SER A 126 -5.54 -0.81 -20.09
N ARG A 127 -6.61 -1.37 -19.51
CA ARG A 127 -7.18 -2.69 -19.85
C ARG A 127 -8.21 -2.63 -20.98
N GLY A 128 -8.41 -1.46 -21.59
CA GLY A 128 -9.31 -1.27 -22.73
C GLY A 128 -10.76 -0.98 -22.37
N ALA A 129 -11.10 -0.74 -21.10
CA ALA A 129 -12.45 -0.38 -20.72
C ALA A 129 -12.81 1.04 -21.21
N LYS A 130 -14.01 1.18 -21.76
CA LYS A 130 -14.54 2.49 -22.22
C LYS A 130 -14.98 3.32 -21.02
N LEU A 131 -14.34 4.47 -20.83
CA LEU A 131 -14.66 5.39 -19.75
C LEU A 131 -15.96 6.17 -20.01
N PRO A 132 -16.84 6.37 -19.02
CA PRO A 132 -17.93 7.33 -19.10
C PRO A 132 -17.40 8.76 -19.16
N ALA A 133 -18.23 9.69 -19.70
CA ALA A 133 -17.84 11.09 -19.92
C ALA A 133 -17.26 11.76 -18.64
N LEU A 134 -17.83 11.46 -17.49
CA LEU A 134 -17.39 11.95 -16.18
C LEU A 134 -15.90 11.62 -15.87
N LEU A 135 -15.36 10.55 -16.42
CA LEU A 135 -14.03 10.02 -16.10
C LEU A 135 -12.99 10.26 -17.19
N LEU A 136 -13.36 10.83 -18.34
CA LEU A 136 -12.44 11.04 -19.48
C LEU A 136 -11.22 11.90 -19.13
N ARG A 137 -11.35 12.81 -18.17
CA ARG A 137 -10.28 13.71 -17.72
C ARG A 137 -9.94 13.49 -16.24
N ILE A 138 -10.01 12.26 -15.78
CA ILE A 138 -9.88 11.91 -14.34
C ILE A 138 -8.55 12.38 -13.72
N ASN A 139 -7.47 12.38 -14.49
CA ASN A 139 -6.14 12.79 -14.01
C ASN A 139 -5.96 14.31 -13.95
N GLU A 140 -6.86 15.08 -14.58
CA GLU A 140 -6.81 16.54 -14.65
C GLU A 140 -7.90 17.18 -13.78
N THR A 141 -8.96 16.43 -13.46
CA THR A 141 -10.13 16.94 -12.75
C THR A 141 -10.29 16.27 -11.39
N PRO A 142 -10.50 17.05 -10.32
CA PRO A 142 -10.85 16.50 -9.01
C PRO A 142 -12.25 15.89 -9.01
N CYS A 143 -12.63 15.27 -7.90
CA CYS A 143 -13.98 14.81 -7.68
C CYS A 143 -14.99 15.96 -7.96
N PRO A 144 -16.03 15.74 -8.78
CA PRO A 144 -16.95 16.80 -9.19
C PRO A 144 -17.89 17.27 -8.08
N TRP A 145 -18.02 16.49 -7.01
CA TRP A 145 -18.83 16.86 -5.86
C TRP A 145 -17.93 17.44 -4.77
N ASN A 146 -18.25 18.64 -4.28
CA ASN A 146 -17.44 19.33 -3.28
C ASN A 146 -17.84 18.97 -1.84
N SER A 147 -18.95 18.29 -1.67
CA SER A 147 -19.47 17.89 -0.37
C SER A 147 -20.31 16.60 -0.45
N ARG A 148 -20.50 15.96 0.71
CA ARG A 148 -21.43 14.83 0.84
C ARG A 148 -22.85 15.21 0.40
N ALA A 149 -23.31 16.43 0.70
CA ALA A 149 -24.65 16.89 0.31
C ALA A 149 -24.81 16.93 -1.21
N GLU A 150 -23.83 17.51 -1.94
CA GLU A 150 -23.81 17.52 -3.41
C GLU A 150 -23.76 16.10 -3.99
N PHE A 151 -22.93 15.23 -3.41
CA PHE A 151 -22.85 13.84 -3.83
C PHE A 151 -24.19 13.10 -3.65
N LEU A 152 -24.85 13.27 -2.51
CA LEU A 152 -26.17 12.66 -2.26
C LEU A 152 -27.25 13.23 -3.19
N HIS A 153 -27.21 14.53 -3.49
CA HIS A 153 -28.13 15.13 -4.46
C HIS A 153 -27.92 14.57 -5.87
N ALA A 154 -26.68 14.23 -6.23
CA ALA A 154 -26.35 13.66 -7.54
C ALA A 154 -26.72 12.17 -7.70
N GLN A 155 -27.16 11.47 -6.65
CA GLN A 155 -27.35 10.02 -6.64
C GLN A 155 -28.27 9.47 -7.75
N HIS A 156 -29.23 10.26 -8.22
CA HIS A 156 -30.20 9.86 -9.24
C HIS A 156 -29.93 10.49 -10.63
N THR A 157 -28.79 11.19 -10.79
CA THR A 157 -28.43 11.80 -12.07
C THR A 157 -27.99 10.74 -13.10
N PRO A 158 -28.17 11.02 -14.42
CA PRO A 158 -27.68 10.13 -15.47
C PRO A 158 -26.15 9.87 -15.37
N ALA A 159 -25.35 10.88 -14.98
CA ALA A 159 -23.92 10.75 -14.80
C ALA A 159 -23.55 9.76 -13.67
N MET A 160 -24.25 9.82 -12.53
CA MET A 160 -24.05 8.89 -11.44
C MET A 160 -24.47 7.45 -11.83
N ASN A 161 -25.56 7.31 -12.58
CA ASN A 161 -26.00 6.00 -13.06
C ASN A 161 -24.99 5.41 -14.06
N GLN A 162 -24.42 6.22 -14.97
CA GLN A 162 -23.35 5.79 -15.87
C GLN A 162 -22.09 5.37 -15.10
N LEU A 163 -21.71 6.12 -14.05
CA LEU A 163 -20.62 5.77 -13.17
C LEU A 163 -20.84 4.41 -12.49
N ARG A 164 -22.03 4.18 -11.92
CA ARG A 164 -22.37 2.90 -11.29
C ARG A 164 -22.31 1.73 -12.27
N GLN A 165 -22.86 1.90 -13.47
CA GLN A 165 -22.81 0.88 -14.52
C GLN A 165 -21.36 0.57 -14.92
N PHE A 166 -20.52 1.60 -15.10
CA PHE A 166 -19.10 1.42 -15.37
C PHE A 166 -18.42 0.62 -14.26
N LEU A 167 -18.62 0.98 -12.99
CA LEU A 167 -18.06 0.28 -11.85
C LEU A 167 -18.56 -1.17 -11.73
N ALA A 168 -19.85 -1.41 -11.97
CA ALA A 168 -20.41 -2.74 -11.96
C ALA A 168 -19.87 -3.63 -13.10
N ASN A 169 -19.62 -3.05 -14.27
CA ASN A 169 -19.13 -3.78 -15.46
C ASN A 169 -17.60 -3.98 -15.48
N THR A 170 -16.88 -3.40 -14.52
CA THR A 170 -15.40 -3.49 -14.44
C THR A 170 -14.90 -4.09 -13.12
N VAL A 171 -15.73 -4.89 -12.47
CA VAL A 171 -15.38 -5.55 -11.17
C VAL A 171 -14.14 -6.43 -11.30
N ASP A 172 -13.95 -7.11 -12.42
CA ASP A 172 -12.78 -7.92 -12.73
C ASP A 172 -11.49 -7.07 -12.76
N PHE A 173 -11.48 -5.96 -13.49
CA PHE A 173 -10.34 -5.03 -13.53
C PHE A 173 -10.09 -4.34 -12.19
N GLN A 174 -11.13 -4.05 -11.42
CA GLN A 174 -10.98 -3.52 -10.06
C GLN A 174 -10.33 -4.54 -9.12
N ALA A 175 -10.68 -5.82 -9.25
CA ALA A 175 -10.05 -6.91 -8.52
C ALA A 175 -8.57 -7.06 -8.92
N GLU A 176 -8.24 -7.01 -10.23
CA GLU A 176 -6.85 -7.00 -10.70
C GLU A 176 -6.06 -5.80 -10.14
N PHE A 177 -6.68 -4.62 -10.07
CA PHE A 177 -6.04 -3.43 -9.48
C PHE A 177 -5.71 -3.63 -8.00
N LEU A 178 -6.59 -4.26 -7.21
CA LEU A 178 -6.33 -4.56 -5.80
C LEU A 178 -5.14 -5.52 -5.65
N ILE A 179 -5.04 -6.54 -6.50
CA ILE A 179 -3.90 -7.46 -6.51
C ILE A 179 -2.62 -6.76 -6.94
N ALA A 180 -2.67 -5.89 -7.96
CA ALA A 180 -1.52 -5.09 -8.38
C ALA A 180 -1.04 -4.15 -7.25
N ARG A 181 -1.96 -3.53 -6.49
CA ARG A 181 -1.61 -2.75 -5.30
C ARG A 181 -0.90 -3.60 -4.25
N LEU A 182 -1.38 -4.81 -3.99
CA LEU A 182 -0.75 -5.73 -3.06
C LEU A 182 0.68 -6.09 -3.50
N GLN A 183 0.89 -6.38 -4.78
CA GLN A 183 2.22 -6.66 -5.33
C GLN A 183 3.19 -5.48 -5.14
N ASN A 184 2.70 -4.26 -5.33
CA ASN A 184 3.49 -3.04 -5.16
C ASN A 184 3.70 -2.64 -3.68
N ALA A 185 2.97 -3.23 -2.75
CA ALA A 185 3.09 -2.93 -1.32
C ALA A 185 4.36 -3.53 -0.70
N LEU A 186 4.74 -4.75 -1.09
CA LEU A 186 5.88 -5.44 -0.48
C LEU A 186 7.21 -4.66 -0.57
N PRO A 187 7.64 -4.14 -1.74
CA PRO A 187 8.87 -3.35 -1.82
C PRO A 187 8.87 -2.12 -0.90
N LYS A 188 7.73 -1.45 -0.76
CA LYS A 188 7.58 -0.28 0.12
C LYS A 188 7.67 -0.68 1.59
N MET A 189 7.00 -1.76 1.98
CA MET A 189 7.07 -2.30 3.34
C MET A 189 8.50 -2.73 3.70
N LEU A 190 9.24 -3.38 2.78
CA LEU A 190 10.63 -3.77 3.01
C LEU A 190 11.58 -2.57 3.08
N ALA A 191 11.28 -1.47 2.38
CA ALA A 191 12.05 -0.24 2.49
C ALA A 191 11.85 0.45 3.85
N GLU A 192 10.62 0.44 4.37
CA GLU A 192 10.23 1.04 5.64
C GLU A 192 10.63 0.19 6.85
N ALA A 193 10.55 -1.14 6.75
CA ALA A 193 10.88 -2.06 7.84
C ALA A 193 12.32 -1.91 8.32
N ALA A 194 12.53 -2.08 9.64
CA ALA A 194 13.87 -2.15 10.22
C ALA A 194 14.69 -3.25 9.52
N PRO A 195 16.01 -3.07 9.31
CA PRO A 195 16.85 -4.06 8.63
C PRO A 195 16.74 -5.47 9.23
N SER A 196 16.58 -5.59 10.55
CA SER A 196 16.38 -6.85 11.27
C SER A 196 15.10 -7.57 10.88
N ASP A 197 14.03 -6.85 10.51
CA ASP A 197 12.69 -7.38 10.35
C ASP A 197 12.33 -7.69 8.90
N ARG A 198 13.13 -7.15 7.95
CA ARG A 198 12.87 -7.31 6.50
C ARG A 198 12.73 -8.75 6.06
N ALA A 199 13.61 -9.63 6.54
CA ALA A 199 13.56 -11.06 6.19
C ALA A 199 12.29 -11.72 6.72
N ASN A 200 11.87 -11.39 7.94
CA ASN A 200 10.62 -11.87 8.51
C ASN A 200 9.41 -11.34 7.71
N VAL A 201 9.33 -10.03 7.46
CA VAL A 201 8.22 -9.41 6.69
C VAL A 201 8.07 -10.08 5.33
N GLN A 202 9.17 -10.29 4.61
CA GLN A 202 9.16 -10.97 3.32
C GLN A 202 8.65 -12.41 3.46
N GLN A 203 9.18 -13.19 4.41
CA GLN A 203 8.76 -14.57 4.65
C GLN A 203 7.26 -14.66 4.99
N GLN A 204 6.75 -13.78 5.85
CA GLN A 204 5.34 -13.80 6.22
C GLN A 204 4.44 -13.42 5.05
N PHE A 205 4.85 -12.44 4.23
CA PHE A 205 4.14 -12.11 3.00
C PHE A 205 4.09 -13.30 2.04
N GLU A 206 5.21 -13.98 1.81
CA GLU A 206 5.31 -15.17 0.94
C GLU A 206 4.44 -16.33 1.44
N ARG A 207 4.41 -16.56 2.77
CA ARG A 207 3.51 -17.55 3.38
C ARG A 207 2.04 -17.27 3.08
N MET A 208 1.65 -16.01 3.14
CA MET A 208 0.27 -15.59 2.89
C MET A 208 -0.10 -15.70 1.41
N VAL A 209 0.74 -15.22 0.49
CA VAL A 209 0.45 -15.29 -0.96
C VAL A 209 0.49 -16.71 -1.50
N GLY A 210 1.02 -17.67 -0.77
CA GLY A 210 1.00 -19.09 -1.12
C GLY A 210 -0.40 -19.71 -1.10
N THR A 211 -1.42 -19.02 -0.58
CA THR A 211 -2.80 -19.49 -0.53
C THR A 211 -3.77 -18.41 -1.04
N ARG A 212 -4.89 -18.83 -1.61
CA ARG A 212 -5.94 -17.92 -2.08
C ARG A 212 -6.54 -17.11 -0.92
N GLU A 213 -6.77 -17.76 0.21
CA GLU A 213 -7.30 -17.15 1.44
C GLU A 213 -6.32 -16.10 2.00
N GLY A 214 -5.03 -16.40 1.95
CA GLY A 214 -3.99 -15.45 2.33
C GLY A 214 -3.88 -14.26 1.38
N CYS A 215 -3.97 -14.47 0.07
CA CYS A 215 -4.03 -13.38 -0.91
C CYS A 215 -5.24 -12.46 -0.66
N PHE A 216 -6.41 -13.05 -0.38
CA PHE A 216 -7.60 -12.28 -0.03
C PHE A 216 -7.37 -11.47 1.25
N ALA A 217 -6.87 -12.09 2.32
CA ALA A 217 -6.62 -11.42 3.59
C ALA A 217 -5.65 -10.24 3.46
N LEU A 218 -4.55 -10.42 2.72
CA LEU A 218 -3.59 -9.34 2.44
C LEU A 218 -4.22 -8.20 1.63
N ALA A 219 -4.91 -8.52 0.52
CA ALA A 219 -5.51 -7.51 -0.35
C ALA A 219 -6.63 -6.74 0.37
N ASP A 220 -7.48 -7.44 1.12
CA ASP A 220 -8.53 -6.84 1.93
C ASP A 220 -7.96 -5.96 3.04
N TYR A 221 -6.90 -6.40 3.73
CA TYR A 221 -6.29 -5.65 4.82
C TYR A 221 -5.59 -4.38 4.32
N VAL A 222 -4.84 -4.43 3.21
CA VAL A 222 -4.24 -3.23 2.57
C VAL A 222 -5.33 -2.24 2.17
N ASN A 223 -6.41 -2.73 1.58
CA ASN A 223 -7.54 -1.87 1.21
C ASN A 223 -8.21 -1.24 2.43
N PHE A 224 -8.32 -1.98 3.51
CA PHE A 224 -9.02 -1.61 4.75
C PHE A 224 -8.20 -0.71 5.68
N LYS A 225 -6.88 -0.96 5.82
CA LYS A 225 -6.02 -0.32 6.84
C LYS A 225 -4.75 0.29 6.30
N GLY A 226 -4.47 0.11 5.01
CA GLY A 226 -3.27 0.62 4.37
C GLY A 226 -2.08 -0.32 4.46
N GLU A 227 -0.98 0.13 3.88
CA GLU A 227 0.29 -0.60 3.84
C GLU A 227 1.06 -0.51 5.17
N GLY A 228 0.81 0.52 5.98
CA GLY A 228 1.54 0.78 7.24
C GLY A 228 2.87 1.49 7.05
N VAL A 229 3.08 2.12 5.90
CA VAL A 229 4.33 2.81 5.54
C VAL A 229 4.23 4.35 5.66
N LEU A 230 3.02 4.90 5.78
CA LEU A 230 2.81 6.34 5.89
C LEU A 230 2.81 6.80 7.35
N ASP A 231 3.34 8.00 7.60
CA ASP A 231 3.28 8.63 8.94
C ASP A 231 1.84 8.86 9.41
N THR A 232 0.90 9.07 8.47
CA THR A 232 -0.53 9.20 8.75
C THR A 232 -1.20 7.89 9.17
N GLU A 233 -0.53 6.75 9.01
CA GLU A 233 -0.98 5.42 9.43
C GLU A 233 -0.42 5.03 10.80
N ARG A 234 -0.13 6.02 11.68
CA ARG A 234 0.47 5.82 13.01
C ARG A 234 -0.23 6.66 14.07
N TYR A 235 -0.35 6.10 15.28
CA TYR A 235 -0.63 6.83 16.50
C TYR A 235 0.49 6.58 17.50
N GLN A 236 1.02 7.60 18.12
CA GLN A 236 2.13 7.51 19.07
C GLN A 236 3.33 6.71 18.51
N GLY A 237 3.64 6.90 17.22
CA GLY A 237 4.69 6.16 16.54
C GLY A 237 4.37 4.70 16.17
N GLN A 238 3.20 4.18 16.59
CA GLN A 238 2.77 2.81 16.32
C GLN A 238 1.85 2.74 15.11
N GLY A 239 2.30 2.07 14.05
CA GLY A 239 1.51 1.84 12.85
C GLY A 239 0.48 0.73 13.01
N TRP A 240 -0.48 0.69 12.07
CA TRP A 240 -1.57 -0.29 12.06
C TRP A 240 -1.84 -0.94 10.70
N GLY A 241 -1.01 -0.67 9.71
CA GLY A 241 -1.16 -1.24 8.38
C GLY A 241 -0.62 -2.67 8.24
N LEU A 242 -0.55 -3.14 7.00
CA LEU A 242 -0.12 -4.50 6.70
C LEU A 242 1.30 -4.79 7.21
N LEU A 243 2.23 -3.84 7.10
CA LEU A 243 3.60 -4.00 7.59
C LEU A 243 3.62 -4.47 9.05
N GLN A 244 2.90 -3.76 9.94
CA GLN A 244 2.92 -4.06 11.37
C GLN A 244 2.27 -5.41 11.71
N VAL A 245 1.32 -5.86 10.89
CA VAL A 245 0.76 -7.21 11.03
C VAL A 245 1.81 -8.25 10.68
N LEU A 246 2.51 -8.10 9.55
CA LEU A 246 3.55 -9.04 9.12
C LEU A 246 4.76 -9.06 10.07
N GLU A 247 5.17 -7.91 10.60
CA GLU A 247 6.23 -7.80 11.62
C GLU A 247 5.92 -8.62 12.87
N SER A 248 4.64 -8.71 13.25
CA SER A 248 4.20 -9.46 14.44
C SER A 248 3.92 -10.94 14.21
N MET A 249 4.10 -11.44 12.97
CA MET A 249 4.00 -12.86 12.63
C MET A 249 5.40 -13.50 12.67
N HIS A 250 5.50 -14.74 13.17
CA HIS A 250 6.78 -15.47 13.30
C HIS A 250 6.69 -16.95 12.93
N GLY A 251 5.51 -17.43 12.54
CA GLY A 251 5.32 -18.83 12.15
C GLY A 251 6.04 -19.19 10.85
N THR A 252 6.22 -20.47 10.59
CA THR A 252 6.91 -20.99 9.39
C THR A 252 6.00 -21.85 8.51
N GLY A 253 4.96 -22.45 9.07
CA GLY A 253 4.06 -23.34 8.34
C GLY A 253 3.00 -22.56 7.53
N PRO A 254 2.76 -22.90 6.25
CA PRO A 254 1.76 -22.23 5.43
C PRO A 254 0.32 -22.48 5.93
N ALA A 255 0.02 -23.65 6.45
CA ALA A 255 -1.33 -24.02 6.91
C ALA A 255 -1.86 -23.15 8.05
N THR A 256 -1.00 -22.54 8.85
CA THR A 256 -1.37 -21.66 9.97
C THR A 256 -1.31 -20.17 9.63
N ALA A 257 -0.82 -19.80 8.45
CA ALA A 257 -0.51 -18.42 8.07
C ALA A 257 -1.71 -17.48 8.23
N VAL A 258 -2.88 -17.86 7.71
CA VAL A 258 -4.08 -16.99 7.74
C VAL A 258 -4.62 -16.83 9.18
N ASN A 259 -4.57 -17.89 10.00
CA ASN A 259 -4.98 -17.82 11.40
C ASN A 259 -4.04 -16.92 12.21
N GLU A 260 -2.73 -17.04 12.01
CA GLU A 260 -1.72 -16.19 12.63
C GLU A 260 -1.88 -14.74 12.20
N PHE A 261 -2.07 -14.50 10.88
CA PHE A 261 -2.37 -13.17 10.35
C PHE A 261 -3.58 -12.55 11.03
N SER A 262 -4.69 -13.30 11.14
CA SER A 262 -5.90 -12.82 11.81
C SER A 262 -5.65 -12.48 13.28
N HIS A 263 -4.82 -13.26 13.97
CA HIS A 263 -4.44 -13.00 15.35
C HIS A 263 -3.60 -11.73 15.48
N SER A 264 -2.55 -11.60 14.67
CA SER A 264 -1.67 -10.43 14.62
C SER A 264 -2.42 -9.16 14.24
N ALA A 265 -3.30 -9.23 13.24
CA ALA A 265 -4.13 -8.11 12.82
C ALA A 265 -5.06 -7.63 13.96
N LYS A 266 -5.65 -8.54 14.73
CA LYS A 266 -6.47 -8.18 15.91
C LYS A 266 -5.65 -7.44 16.97
N ALA A 267 -4.43 -7.90 17.26
CA ALA A 267 -3.55 -7.25 18.22
C ALA A 267 -3.17 -5.84 17.75
N VAL A 268 -2.80 -5.69 16.48
CA VAL A 268 -2.48 -4.39 15.86
C VAL A 268 -3.67 -3.42 15.92
N LEU A 269 -4.88 -3.88 15.60
CA LEU A 269 -6.10 -3.05 15.64
C LEU A 269 -6.52 -2.64 17.05
N LYS A 270 -6.32 -3.50 18.06
CA LYS A 270 -6.53 -3.15 19.47
C LYS A 270 -5.54 -2.07 19.91
N ARG A 271 -4.26 -2.25 19.62
CA ARG A 271 -3.21 -1.25 19.90
C ARG A 271 -3.50 0.09 19.21
N ARG A 272 -4.02 0.08 17.98
CA ARG A 272 -4.46 1.31 17.29
C ARG A 272 -5.52 2.05 18.13
N VAL A 273 -6.55 1.35 18.61
CA VAL A 273 -7.61 1.96 19.41
C VAL A 273 -7.07 2.50 20.73
N GLU A 274 -6.17 1.76 21.39
CA GLU A 274 -5.52 2.17 22.65
C GLU A 274 -4.70 3.46 22.48
N ASN A 275 -4.02 3.60 21.33
CA ASN A 275 -3.19 4.75 21.01
C ASN A 275 -3.95 5.91 20.32
N ALA A 276 -5.20 5.69 19.91
CA ALA A 276 -5.98 6.69 19.19
C ALA A 276 -6.29 7.91 20.05
N PRO A 277 -6.24 9.12 19.48
CA PRO A 277 -6.71 10.32 20.19
C PRO A 277 -8.18 10.11 20.65
N PRO A 278 -8.53 10.44 21.90
CA PRO A 278 -9.86 10.22 22.46
C PRO A 278 -11.00 10.76 21.59
N GLN A 279 -10.77 11.88 20.91
CA GLN A 279 -11.75 12.56 20.03
C GLN A 279 -12.12 11.73 18.79
N ARG A 280 -11.29 10.75 18.42
CA ARG A 280 -11.56 9.83 17.30
C ARG A 280 -12.62 8.79 17.63
N HIS A 281 -12.82 8.49 18.93
CA HIS A 281 -13.80 7.48 19.38
C HIS A 281 -13.70 6.14 18.65
N GLU A 282 -12.46 5.69 18.31
CA GLU A 282 -12.24 4.51 17.45
C GLU A 282 -12.70 3.19 18.09
N SER A 283 -12.86 3.15 19.41
CA SER A 283 -13.39 1.96 20.12
C SER A 283 -14.74 1.48 19.59
N ARG A 284 -15.58 2.40 19.10
CA ARG A 284 -16.90 2.07 18.50
C ARG A 284 -16.80 1.20 17.25
N TRP A 285 -15.67 1.23 16.55
CA TRP A 285 -15.46 0.46 15.32
C TRP A 285 -14.73 -0.86 15.53
N LEU A 286 -14.10 -1.04 16.70
CA LEU A 286 -13.22 -2.19 16.95
C LEU A 286 -13.93 -3.53 16.76
N SER A 287 -15.17 -3.67 17.22
CA SER A 287 -15.93 -4.92 17.09
C SER A 287 -16.14 -5.31 15.62
N GLY A 288 -16.50 -4.35 14.76
CA GLY A 288 -16.64 -4.56 13.31
C GLY A 288 -15.31 -4.91 12.64
N TRP A 289 -14.22 -4.25 13.04
CA TRP A 289 -12.88 -4.58 12.54
C TRP A 289 -12.44 -6.00 12.91
N ILE A 290 -12.68 -6.40 14.16
CA ILE A 290 -12.37 -7.77 14.64
C ILE A 290 -13.22 -8.82 13.90
N GLN A 291 -14.51 -8.52 13.66
CA GLN A 291 -15.37 -9.41 12.89
C GLN A 291 -14.88 -9.60 11.46
N ARG A 292 -14.46 -8.50 10.77
CA ARG A 292 -13.88 -8.57 9.43
C ARG A 292 -12.62 -9.44 9.40
N VAL A 293 -11.68 -9.19 10.31
CA VAL A 293 -10.42 -9.95 10.38
C VAL A 293 -10.67 -11.44 10.71
N ASN A 294 -11.67 -11.76 11.56
CA ASN A 294 -12.06 -13.14 11.83
C ASN A 294 -12.64 -13.85 10.60
N SER A 295 -13.13 -13.13 9.59
CA SER A 295 -13.66 -13.74 8.37
C SER A 295 -12.55 -14.28 7.44
N TYR A 296 -11.30 -13.87 7.60
CA TYR A 296 -10.19 -14.30 6.76
C TYR A 296 -9.91 -15.81 6.87
N SER A 297 -10.05 -16.36 8.07
CA SER A 297 -9.83 -17.79 8.34
C SER A 297 -11.04 -18.69 8.08
N ARG A 298 -12.17 -18.12 7.63
CA ARG A 298 -13.39 -18.88 7.36
C ARG A 298 -13.60 -19.17 5.87
N GLY A 299 -12.63 -18.83 5.03
CA GLY A 299 -12.34 -19.13 3.63
C GLY A 299 -13.40 -19.05 2.60
#